data_1dfb74c76fd6f8f7b89fac8a73277a62
#
_entry.id   1dfb74c76fd6f8f7b89fac8a73277a62
#
_cell.length_a   1.000
_cell.length_b   1.000
_cell.length_c   1.000
_cell.angle_alpha   90.00
_cell.angle_beta   90.00
_cell.angle_gamma   90.00
#
_symmetry.space_group_name_H-M   'P 1'
#
loop_
_entity.id
_entity.type
_entity.pdbx_description
1 polymer ?
#
loop_
_entity_poly.entity_id
_entity_poly.type
_entity_poly.pdbx_seq_one_letter_code
_entity_poly.pdbx_strand_id
1 'polypeptide(L)'
;MKHLMSGNEATARGVYEAGIKVCSAYPGTPSTEILENLPQYGQEVYCEWAPNEKVATEVAYGASVAGSRAFCTMKMVGLNVAADPLFTAGYMGVNGAYVVVTADDPPRHSSPNAHPPPPRSPRRQDRHGGAQRRPGEQGFCGPGL
;
A
#
# COMPACT_ATOMS: atom_id res chain seq x y z
N MET A 1 25.71 -11.50 4.09
CA MET A 1 25.93 -11.10 2.69
C MET A 1 25.06 -9.88 2.40
N LYS A 2 25.57 -8.81 1.79
CA LYS A 2 24.74 -7.68 1.35
C LYS A 2 24.09 -8.06 0.03
N HIS A 3 22.77 -7.94 -0.06
CA HIS A 3 21.97 -8.21 -1.25
C HIS A 3 21.37 -6.91 -1.76
N LEU A 4 21.51 -6.63 -3.05
CA LEU A 4 20.83 -5.51 -3.68
C LEU A 4 19.40 -5.95 -4.02
N MET A 5 18.41 -5.18 -3.61
CA MET A 5 17.00 -5.48 -3.79
C MET A 5 16.26 -4.27 -4.35
N SER A 6 15.26 -4.49 -5.19
CA SER A 6 14.31 -3.45 -5.57
C SER A 6 13.41 -3.07 -4.37
N GLY A 7 12.69 -1.95 -4.46
CA GLY A 7 11.75 -1.55 -3.42
C GLY A 7 10.63 -2.58 -3.19
N ASN A 8 10.16 -3.22 -4.26
CA ASN A 8 9.12 -4.26 -4.20
C ASN A 8 9.66 -5.55 -3.55
N GLU A 9 10.86 -5.98 -3.91
CA GLU A 9 11.54 -7.12 -3.25
C GLU A 9 11.78 -6.86 -1.77
N ALA A 10 12.25 -5.66 -1.41
CA ALA A 10 12.47 -5.29 -0.02
C ALA A 10 11.16 -5.25 0.77
N THR A 11 10.06 -4.79 0.15
CA THR A 11 8.72 -4.80 0.75
C THR A 11 8.24 -6.23 0.97
N ALA A 12 8.35 -7.11 -0.04
CA ALA A 12 7.98 -8.52 0.08
C ALA A 12 8.79 -9.22 1.19
N ARG A 13 10.09 -8.93 1.27
CA ARG A 13 10.95 -9.44 2.34
C ARG A 13 10.49 -8.97 3.72
N GLY A 14 10.17 -7.70 3.87
CA GLY A 14 9.64 -7.13 5.12
C GLY A 14 8.30 -7.74 5.53
N VAL A 15 7.42 -8.00 4.57
CA VAL A 15 6.14 -8.71 4.79
C VAL A 15 6.37 -10.11 5.35
N TYR A 16 7.29 -10.87 4.76
CA TYR A 16 7.66 -12.19 5.25
C TYR A 16 8.27 -12.14 6.66
N GLU A 17 9.24 -11.25 6.91
CA GLU A 17 9.89 -11.10 8.22
C GLU A 17 8.93 -10.62 9.31
N ALA A 18 7.89 -9.86 8.95
CA ALA A 18 6.82 -9.46 9.87
C ALA A 18 5.88 -10.62 10.26
N GLY A 19 6.06 -11.80 9.67
CA GLY A 19 5.26 -12.98 9.94
C GLY A 19 3.83 -12.88 9.44
N ILE A 20 3.61 -12.18 8.34
CA ILE A 20 2.32 -12.11 7.65
C ILE A 20 1.98 -13.49 7.09
N LYS A 21 0.72 -13.90 7.25
CA LYS A 21 0.24 -15.22 6.83
C LYS A 21 -0.68 -15.18 5.63
N VAL A 22 -1.34 -14.06 5.38
CA VAL A 22 -2.27 -13.89 4.25
C VAL A 22 -1.91 -12.62 3.50
N CYS A 23 -1.69 -12.76 2.20
CA CYS A 23 -1.45 -11.66 1.27
C CYS A 23 -2.46 -11.74 0.14
N SER A 24 -3.18 -10.68 -0.11
CA SER A 24 -4.08 -10.56 -1.24
C SER A 24 -3.80 -9.27 -2.01
N ALA A 25 -3.87 -9.33 -3.34
CA ALA A 25 -3.58 -8.17 -4.18
C ALA A 25 -4.40 -8.17 -5.46
N TYR A 26 -4.49 -7.01 -6.08
CA TYR A 26 -4.92 -6.86 -7.47
C TYR A 26 -3.76 -6.30 -8.30
N PRO A 27 -3.49 -6.85 -9.50
CA PRO A 27 -2.36 -6.44 -10.32
C PRO A 27 -2.44 -4.96 -10.72
N GLY A 28 -1.35 -4.24 -10.55
CA GLY A 28 -1.25 -2.84 -10.95
C GLY A 28 0.15 -2.28 -10.73
N THR A 29 0.82 -1.84 -11.80
CA THR A 29 2.14 -1.20 -11.70
C THR A 29 2.04 0.07 -10.86
N PRO A 30 2.95 0.28 -9.87
CA PRO A 30 4.18 -0.47 -9.62
C PRO A 30 4.09 -1.52 -8.48
N SER A 31 2.90 -1.90 -7.98
CA SER A 31 2.75 -2.79 -6.82
C SER A 31 2.77 -4.29 -7.12
N THR A 32 2.57 -4.69 -8.38
CA THR A 32 2.40 -6.10 -8.78
C THR A 32 3.51 -7.01 -8.27
N GLU A 33 4.76 -6.60 -8.45
CA GLU A 33 5.95 -7.38 -8.09
C GLU A 33 6.08 -7.65 -6.59
N ILE A 34 5.36 -6.90 -5.72
CA ILE A 34 5.38 -7.17 -4.27
C ILE A 34 4.81 -8.56 -4.00
N LEU A 35 3.62 -8.87 -4.57
CA LEU A 35 3.01 -10.18 -4.37
C LEU A 35 3.75 -11.27 -5.13
N GLU A 36 4.29 -10.98 -6.31
CA GLU A 36 5.07 -11.94 -7.11
C GLU A 36 6.34 -12.42 -6.41
N ASN A 37 6.95 -11.56 -5.59
CA ASN A 37 8.15 -11.91 -4.85
C ASN A 37 7.90 -12.69 -3.56
N LEU A 38 6.68 -12.72 -3.03
CA LEU A 38 6.39 -13.39 -1.76
C LEU A 38 6.55 -14.92 -1.81
N PRO A 39 6.14 -15.64 -2.87
CA PRO A 39 6.26 -17.10 -2.91
C PRO A 39 7.69 -17.63 -2.81
N GLN A 40 8.71 -16.82 -3.15
CA GLN A 40 10.11 -17.23 -3.01
C GLN A 40 10.55 -17.47 -1.56
N TYR A 41 9.83 -16.90 -0.59
CA TYR A 41 10.14 -17.03 0.84
C TYR A 41 9.48 -18.24 1.51
N GLY A 42 8.74 -19.07 0.76
CA GLY A 42 8.18 -20.32 1.24
C GLY A 42 6.65 -20.39 1.18
N GLN A 43 6.13 -21.59 1.48
CA GLN A 43 4.68 -21.87 1.42
C GLN A 43 3.92 -21.44 2.69
N GLU A 44 4.57 -20.76 3.62
CA GLU A 44 3.95 -20.35 4.87
C GLU A 44 3.03 -19.14 4.74
N VAL A 45 3.13 -18.43 3.63
CA VAL A 45 2.33 -17.24 3.33
C VAL A 45 1.34 -17.61 2.24
N TYR A 46 0.06 -17.54 2.56
CA TYR A 46 -0.99 -17.64 1.55
C TYR A 46 -0.99 -16.38 0.69
N CYS A 47 -0.82 -16.53 -0.61
CA CYS A 47 -0.79 -15.43 -1.58
C CYS A 47 -1.84 -15.66 -2.64
N GLU A 48 -2.67 -14.66 -2.91
CA GLU A 48 -3.68 -14.74 -3.97
C GLU A 48 -3.83 -13.45 -4.77
N TRP A 49 -4.18 -13.60 -6.04
CA TRP A 49 -4.68 -12.53 -6.88
C TRP A 49 -6.20 -12.48 -6.82
N ALA A 50 -6.72 -11.37 -6.34
CA ALA A 50 -8.16 -11.13 -6.30
C ALA A 50 -8.68 -10.55 -7.63
N PRO A 51 -9.98 -10.65 -7.91
CA PRO A 51 -10.58 -10.10 -9.13
C PRO A 51 -10.62 -8.56 -9.16
N ASN A 52 -10.49 -7.89 -8.03
CA ASN A 52 -10.34 -6.44 -7.89
C ASN A 52 -9.81 -6.06 -6.50
N GLU A 53 -9.51 -4.79 -6.29
CA GLU A 53 -8.92 -4.28 -5.07
C GLU A 53 -9.87 -4.35 -3.86
N LYS A 54 -11.19 -4.24 -4.08
CA LYS A 54 -12.18 -4.40 -3.02
C LYS A 54 -12.10 -5.81 -2.44
N VAL A 55 -12.16 -6.82 -3.29
CA VAL A 55 -12.07 -8.23 -2.85
C VAL A 55 -10.71 -8.52 -2.21
N ALA A 56 -9.61 -8.02 -2.79
CA ALA A 56 -8.28 -8.17 -2.19
C ALA A 56 -8.23 -7.64 -0.75
N THR A 57 -8.83 -6.49 -0.54
CA THR A 57 -8.92 -5.82 0.76
C THR A 57 -9.81 -6.61 1.73
N GLU A 58 -10.96 -7.11 1.26
CA GLU A 58 -11.89 -7.90 2.08
C GLU A 58 -11.28 -9.23 2.53
N VAL A 59 -10.54 -9.93 1.68
CA VAL A 59 -9.83 -11.16 2.03
C VAL A 59 -8.78 -10.90 3.11
N ALA A 60 -7.93 -9.91 2.93
CA ALA A 60 -6.92 -9.56 3.92
C ALA A 60 -7.55 -9.07 5.23
N TYR A 61 -8.62 -8.27 5.15
CA TYR A 61 -9.36 -7.80 6.31
C TYR A 61 -10.00 -8.97 7.07
N GLY A 62 -10.71 -9.88 6.37
CA GLY A 62 -11.31 -11.06 6.98
C GLY A 62 -10.28 -11.94 7.71
N ALA A 63 -9.12 -12.16 7.10
CA ALA A 63 -8.02 -12.87 7.73
C ALA A 63 -7.54 -12.17 9.03
N SER A 64 -7.47 -10.84 9.02
CA SER A 64 -7.03 -10.08 10.20
C SER A 64 -8.10 -10.06 11.31
N VAL A 65 -9.38 -10.05 10.98
CA VAL A 65 -10.48 -10.23 11.95
C VAL A 65 -10.40 -11.61 12.60
N ALA A 66 -10.05 -12.65 11.83
CA ALA A 66 -9.81 -14.00 12.33
C ALA A 66 -8.52 -14.14 13.17
N GLY A 67 -7.74 -13.06 13.37
CA GLY A 67 -6.56 -13.04 14.21
C GLY A 67 -5.24 -13.27 13.48
N SER A 68 -5.24 -13.44 12.15
CA SER A 68 -4.03 -13.56 11.36
C SER A 68 -3.38 -12.19 11.12
N ARG A 69 -2.09 -12.18 10.80
CA ARG A 69 -1.42 -11.02 10.21
C ARG A 69 -1.66 -11.06 8.71
N ALA A 70 -2.29 -10.01 8.19
CA ALA A 70 -2.68 -9.93 6.79
C ALA A 70 -2.13 -8.68 6.11
N PHE A 71 -1.89 -8.81 4.82
CA PHE A 71 -1.32 -7.77 3.97
C PHE A 71 -2.12 -7.67 2.68
N CYS A 72 -2.41 -6.45 2.26
CA CYS A 72 -3.02 -6.16 0.98
C CYS A 72 -2.17 -5.14 0.23
N THR A 73 -1.97 -5.35 -1.06
CA THR A 73 -1.26 -4.37 -1.90
C THR A 73 -2.02 -4.07 -3.19
N MET A 74 -1.94 -2.82 -3.59
CA MET A 74 -2.60 -2.32 -4.79
C MET A 74 -1.92 -1.07 -5.32
N LYS A 75 -2.21 -0.73 -6.57
CA LYS A 75 -1.88 0.58 -7.12
C LYS A 75 -2.70 1.66 -6.41
N MET A 76 -2.19 2.89 -6.39
CA MET A 76 -2.84 4.04 -5.73
C MET A 76 -4.31 4.23 -6.15
N VAL A 77 -4.62 4.13 -7.45
CA VAL A 77 -6.00 4.29 -7.94
C VAL A 77 -6.96 3.22 -7.40
N GLY A 78 -6.45 2.03 -7.09
CA GLY A 78 -7.21 0.93 -6.50
C GLY A 78 -7.72 1.24 -5.10
N LEU A 79 -7.13 2.24 -4.41
CA LEU A 79 -7.61 2.67 -3.10
C LEU A 79 -9.05 3.18 -3.13
N ASN A 80 -9.48 3.78 -4.25
CA ASN A 80 -10.85 4.22 -4.41
C ASN A 80 -11.82 3.04 -4.53
N VAL A 81 -11.41 1.97 -5.22
CA VAL A 81 -12.17 0.71 -5.32
C VAL A 81 -12.26 0.01 -3.96
N ALA A 82 -11.19 0.04 -3.20
CA ALA A 82 -11.09 -0.57 -1.87
C ALA A 82 -11.64 0.32 -0.74
N ALA A 83 -12.21 1.48 -1.01
CA ALA A 83 -12.59 2.46 0.00
C ALA A 83 -13.59 1.90 1.02
N ASP A 84 -14.63 1.18 0.57
CA ASP A 84 -15.66 0.60 1.43
C ASP A 84 -15.07 -0.34 2.50
N PRO A 85 -14.37 -1.43 2.17
CA PRO A 85 -13.79 -2.30 3.19
C PRO A 85 -12.71 -1.61 4.03
N LEU A 86 -11.98 -0.62 3.51
CA LEU A 86 -10.99 0.14 4.28
C LEU A 86 -11.66 0.99 5.36
N PHE A 87 -12.76 1.66 5.03
CA PHE A 87 -13.53 2.41 6.03
C PHE A 87 -14.15 1.49 7.07
N THR A 88 -14.71 0.36 6.63
CA THR A 88 -15.27 -0.64 7.53
C THR A 88 -14.20 -1.17 8.49
N ALA A 89 -13.01 -1.50 8.02
CA ALA A 89 -11.90 -1.91 8.86
C ALA A 89 -11.49 -0.84 9.88
N GLY A 90 -11.55 0.43 9.50
CA GLY A 90 -11.29 1.56 10.39
C GLY A 90 -12.32 1.70 11.53
N TYR A 91 -13.56 1.32 11.28
CA TYR A 91 -14.63 1.34 12.29
C TYR A 91 -14.64 0.12 13.20
N MET A 92 -14.50 -1.06 12.62
CA MET A 92 -14.67 -2.32 13.35
C MET A 92 -13.38 -2.80 14.02
N GLY A 93 -12.23 -2.34 13.52
CA GLY A 93 -10.93 -2.81 14.00
C GLY A 93 -10.60 -4.23 13.53
N VAL A 94 -9.52 -4.78 14.05
CA VAL A 94 -8.98 -6.11 13.72
C VAL A 94 -8.45 -6.80 14.98
N ASN A 95 -8.46 -8.12 15.00
CA ASN A 95 -7.87 -8.90 16.08
C ASN A 95 -6.38 -9.22 15.83
N GLY A 96 -6.00 -9.39 14.57
CA GLY A 96 -4.62 -9.59 14.15
C GLY A 96 -3.97 -8.28 13.71
N ALA A 97 -3.11 -8.35 12.70
CA ALA A 97 -2.54 -7.19 12.05
C ALA A 97 -3.08 -7.05 10.62
N TYR A 98 -3.35 -5.83 10.21
CA TYR A 98 -3.81 -5.52 8.87
C TYR A 98 -2.98 -4.37 8.30
N VAL A 99 -2.29 -4.64 7.19
CA VAL A 99 -1.44 -3.67 6.51
C VAL A 99 -1.89 -3.53 5.06
N VAL A 100 -2.12 -2.32 4.63
CA VAL A 100 -2.43 -1.99 3.23
C VAL A 100 -1.31 -1.12 2.67
N VAL A 101 -0.72 -1.57 1.58
CA VAL A 101 0.29 -0.82 0.84
C VAL A 101 -0.30 -0.37 -0.50
N THR A 102 -0.26 0.92 -0.72
CA THR A 102 -0.63 1.52 -2.00
C THR A 102 0.62 2.05 -2.66
N ALA A 103 0.94 1.55 -3.85
CA ALA A 103 2.09 2.00 -4.60
C ALA A 103 1.69 3.12 -5.55
N ASP A 104 2.45 4.20 -5.50
CA ASP A 104 2.27 5.37 -6.35
C ASP A 104 3.29 5.39 -7.50
N ASP A 105 2.94 6.03 -8.60
CA ASP A 105 3.78 6.21 -9.79
C ASP A 105 3.97 7.73 -10.04
N PRO A 106 4.83 8.41 -9.25
CA PRO A 106 4.98 9.85 -9.29
C PRO A 106 5.37 10.43 -10.66
N PRO A 107 6.21 9.77 -11.49
CA PRO A 107 6.57 10.29 -12.80
C PRO A 107 5.54 10.11 -13.90
N ARG A 108 4.40 9.50 -13.64
CA ARG A 108 3.31 9.28 -14.60
C ARG A 108 3.69 8.50 -15.87
N HIS A 109 4.56 7.53 -15.79
CA HIS A 109 4.95 6.77 -16.98
C HIS A 109 3.87 5.81 -17.48
N SER A 110 2.94 5.36 -16.63
CA SER A 110 1.96 4.31 -16.99
C SER A 110 0.50 4.63 -16.68
N SER A 111 0.18 5.78 -16.09
CA SER A 111 -1.22 6.12 -15.75
C SER A 111 -1.54 7.60 -15.93
N PRO A 112 -2.66 7.95 -16.58
CA PRO A 112 -3.11 9.34 -16.70
C PRO A 112 -3.60 9.92 -15.37
N ASN A 113 -3.80 9.12 -14.35
CA ASN A 113 -4.44 9.49 -13.09
C ASN A 113 -3.46 9.43 -11.91
N ALA A 114 -2.37 10.19 -11.96
CA ALA A 114 -1.62 10.50 -10.74
C ALA A 114 -2.47 11.48 -9.91
N HIS A 115 -3.42 10.97 -9.15
CA HIS A 115 -4.03 11.75 -8.09
C HIS A 115 -3.11 11.72 -6.87
N PRO A 116 -2.90 12.85 -6.21
CA PRO A 116 -2.30 12.82 -4.89
C PRO A 116 -3.16 11.88 -4.02
N PRO A 117 -2.57 11.03 -3.19
CA PRO A 117 -3.34 10.18 -2.29
C PRO A 117 -4.32 11.07 -1.53
N PRO A 118 -5.55 10.61 -1.32
CA PRO A 118 -6.53 11.41 -0.59
C PRO A 118 -5.91 11.83 0.75
N PRO A 119 -6.17 13.05 1.23
CA PRO A 119 -5.52 13.64 2.41
C PRO A 119 -5.99 12.98 3.71
N ARG A 120 -5.84 11.67 3.82
CA ARG A 120 -6.36 10.85 4.91
C ARG A 120 -5.34 10.40 5.95
N SER A 121 -4.10 10.84 5.80
CA SER A 121 -3.08 10.64 6.83
C SER A 121 -2.24 11.91 6.98
N PRO A 122 -2.44 12.69 8.02
CA PRO A 122 -1.60 13.85 8.33
C PRO A 122 -0.11 13.48 8.45
N ARG A 123 0.18 12.23 8.80
CA ARG A 123 1.55 11.72 8.97
C ARG A 123 2.25 11.36 7.66
N ARG A 124 1.54 11.34 6.53
CA ARG A 124 2.15 10.99 5.24
C ARG A 124 2.71 12.21 4.49
N GLN A 125 2.18 13.39 4.76
CA GLN A 125 2.73 14.63 4.19
C GLN A 125 4.15 14.91 4.69
N ASP A 126 4.47 14.53 5.92
CA ASP A 126 5.80 14.78 6.50
C ASP A 126 6.89 13.84 5.95
N ARG A 127 6.52 12.73 5.32
CA ARG A 127 7.48 11.78 4.70
C ARG A 127 7.76 12.05 3.22
N HIS A 128 7.01 12.92 2.57
CA HIS A 128 7.29 13.41 1.22
C HIS A 128 8.22 14.63 1.24
N GLY A 129 8.97 14.83 2.32
CA GLY A 129 10.00 15.85 2.47
C GLY A 129 11.20 15.76 1.50
N GLY A 130 11.08 14.97 0.43
CA GLY A 130 11.99 14.95 -0.70
C GLY A 130 11.49 15.67 -1.94
N ALA A 131 10.36 16.37 -1.87
CA ALA A 131 9.89 17.19 -2.98
C ALA A 131 10.88 18.33 -3.22
N GLN A 132 11.66 18.23 -4.28
CA GLN A 132 12.47 19.32 -4.80
C GLN A 132 11.58 20.53 -4.99
N ARG A 133 11.80 21.58 -4.21
CA ARG A 133 11.21 22.90 -4.45
C ARG A 133 11.61 23.34 -5.86
N ARG A 134 10.66 23.55 -6.73
CA ARG A 134 10.91 24.18 -8.02
C ARG A 134 11.47 25.58 -7.75
N PRO A 135 12.55 25.99 -8.39
CA PRO A 135 13.03 27.38 -8.27
C PRO A 135 11.93 28.29 -8.82
N GLY A 136 11.37 29.17 -7.97
CA GLY A 136 10.39 30.17 -8.38
C GLY A 136 9.07 30.23 -7.61
N GLU A 137 8.72 29.25 -6.76
CA GLU A 137 7.55 29.38 -5.89
C GLU A 137 7.90 30.15 -4.62
N GLN A 138 7.73 31.47 -4.69
CA GLN A 138 7.72 32.32 -3.50
C GLN A 138 6.40 32.07 -2.76
N GLY A 139 6.49 31.51 -1.55
CA GLY A 139 5.36 31.30 -0.68
C GLY A 139 4.70 32.64 -0.33
N PHE A 140 3.44 32.77 -0.70
CA PHE A 140 2.60 33.88 -0.24
C PHE A 140 2.20 33.59 1.22
N CYS A 141 2.96 34.15 2.16
CA CYS A 141 2.50 34.33 3.53
C CYS A 141 1.52 35.50 3.54
N GLY A 142 0.23 35.22 3.54
CA GLY A 142 -0.79 36.24 3.85
C GLY A 142 -0.79 36.52 5.35
N PRO A 143 -0.95 37.81 5.77
CA PRO A 143 -1.02 38.13 7.20
C PRO A 143 -2.34 37.66 7.80
N GLY A 144 -2.22 37.09 9.01
CA GLY A 144 -3.38 36.61 9.78
C GLY A 144 -4.34 37.75 10.17
N LEU A 145 -5.58 37.34 10.31
CA LEU A 145 -6.59 37.88 11.22
C LEU A 145 -7.26 36.68 11.92
#